data_a88d4a2fab00922a05be19680cee3165
#
_entry.id   a88d4a2fab00922a05be19680cee3165
#
_cell.length_a   1.000
_cell.length_b   1.000
_cell.length_c   1.000
_cell.angle_alpha   90.00
_cell.angle_beta   90.00
_cell.angle_gamma   90.00
#
_symmetry.space_group_name_H-M   'P 1'
#
loop_
_entity.id
_entity.type
_entity.pdbx_description
1 polymer ?
#
loop_
_entity_poly.entity_id
_entity_poly.type
_entity_poly.pdbx_seq_one_letter_code
_entity_poly.pdbx_strand_id
1 'polypeptide(L)'
;MIQKAEIIKNYSGSCPIFPLPDFVMFPSSGNEFKIFEPRYIEMINDVIDNERFITMSLLKPGWKENYEGSPPIYDIGTLGYIAKCKKQNNGDYNIILMGIEKVQINETIQTHNYRIGATTSLNEITSTGGEQEKCENLMDHFFELLSNIDDTLPFDLFTDIQISLEILVNLICMAMPILAEEKQKLLELPEIGLRYE
;
A
#
# COMPACT_ATOMS: atom_id res chain seq x y z
N MET A 1 -17.18 1.09 -8.78
CA MET A 1 -15.84 0.65 -8.32
C MET A 1 -15.09 0.14 -9.55
N ILE A 2 -13.94 0.72 -9.92
CA ILE A 2 -13.12 0.22 -11.04
C ILE A 2 -12.57 -1.13 -10.58
N GLN A 3 -12.81 -2.20 -11.35
CA GLN A 3 -12.36 -3.53 -10.94
C GLN A 3 -10.83 -3.62 -11.04
N LYS A 4 -10.17 -4.17 -10.01
CA LYS A 4 -8.72 -4.43 -9.95
C LYS A 4 -8.18 -5.03 -11.26
N ALA A 5 -8.89 -6.03 -11.80
CA ALA A 5 -8.52 -6.70 -13.04
C ALA A 5 -8.49 -5.78 -14.27
N GLU A 6 -9.27 -4.70 -14.29
CA GLU A 6 -9.30 -3.75 -15.39
C GLU A 6 -8.13 -2.76 -15.32
N ILE A 7 -7.76 -2.35 -14.10
CA ILE A 7 -6.60 -1.49 -13.85
C ILE A 7 -5.30 -2.19 -14.26
N ILE A 8 -5.09 -3.43 -13.82
CA ILE A 8 -3.85 -4.20 -14.03
C ILE A 8 -3.60 -4.55 -15.52
N LYS A 9 -4.62 -4.62 -16.35
CA LYS A 9 -4.47 -4.97 -17.77
C LYS A 9 -3.46 -4.10 -18.53
N ASN A 10 -3.28 -2.87 -18.10
CA ASN A 10 -2.37 -1.92 -18.74
C ASN A 10 -1.01 -1.85 -18.03
N TYR A 11 -0.74 -2.71 -17.07
CA TYR A 11 0.52 -2.71 -16.34
C TYR A 11 1.58 -3.52 -17.09
N SER A 12 2.73 -2.90 -17.37
CA SER A 12 3.84 -3.50 -18.11
C SER A 12 4.70 -4.50 -17.32
N GLY A 13 4.48 -4.59 -15.98
CA GLY A 13 5.28 -5.42 -15.08
C GLY A 13 6.50 -4.71 -14.49
N SER A 14 6.70 -3.43 -14.79
CA SER A 14 7.77 -2.61 -14.21
C SER A 14 7.27 -1.19 -13.97
N CYS A 15 7.61 -0.62 -12.83
CA CYS A 15 7.24 0.77 -12.50
C CYS A 15 8.23 1.40 -11.51
N PRO A 16 8.15 2.71 -11.29
CA PRO A 16 8.90 3.38 -10.24
C PRO A 16 8.60 2.81 -8.86
N ILE A 17 9.64 2.83 -8.01
CA ILE A 17 9.55 2.47 -6.61
C ILE A 17 9.52 3.74 -5.78
N PHE A 18 8.52 3.88 -4.93
CA PHE A 18 8.37 4.95 -3.96
C PHE A 18 8.63 4.42 -2.54
N PRO A 19 9.89 4.44 -2.08
CA PRO A 19 10.25 3.93 -0.78
C PRO A 19 9.99 4.98 0.31
N LEU A 20 9.37 4.56 1.40
CA LEU A 20 9.13 5.40 2.58
C LEU A 20 9.69 4.76 3.85
N PRO A 21 10.15 5.56 4.84
CA PRO A 21 10.77 5.02 6.05
C PRO A 21 9.76 4.46 7.06
N ASP A 22 8.56 5.04 7.12
CA ASP A 22 7.62 4.80 8.22
C ASP A 22 6.21 4.46 7.70
N PHE A 23 6.10 3.98 6.46
CA PHE A 23 4.82 3.70 5.84
C PHE A 23 4.82 2.41 5.04
N VAL A 24 3.88 1.53 5.36
CA VAL A 24 3.60 0.29 4.60
C VAL A 24 2.18 0.37 4.06
N MET A 25 2.03 0.21 2.75
CA MET A 25 0.74 0.15 2.08
C MET A 25 0.26 -1.29 1.96
N PHE A 26 -1.02 -1.52 2.20
CA PHE A 26 -1.65 -2.82 1.97
C PHE A 26 -2.53 -2.81 0.72
N PRO A 27 -2.73 -3.96 0.05
CA PRO A 27 -3.72 -4.08 -1.02
C PRO A 27 -5.11 -3.61 -0.58
N SER A 28 -5.88 -3.06 -1.51
CA SER A 28 -7.23 -2.52 -1.29
C SER A 28 -7.31 -1.30 -0.36
N SER A 29 -6.18 -0.81 0.16
CA SER A 29 -6.13 0.45 0.91
C SER A 29 -5.96 1.65 -0.01
N GLY A 30 -6.30 2.84 0.48
CA GLY A 30 -6.08 4.11 -0.22
C GLY A 30 -5.42 5.12 0.71
N ASN A 31 -4.47 5.90 0.17
CA ASN A 31 -3.82 6.95 0.95
C ASN A 31 -3.52 8.18 0.11
N GLU A 32 -3.53 9.35 0.76
CA GLU A 32 -3.14 10.61 0.15
C GLU A 32 -1.67 10.90 0.46
N PHE A 33 -0.91 11.28 -0.58
CA PHE A 33 0.49 11.68 -0.44
C PHE A 33 0.72 13.06 -1.03
N LYS A 34 1.51 13.86 -0.32
CA LYS A 34 2.08 15.07 -0.83
C LYS A 34 3.49 14.78 -1.36
N ILE A 35 3.69 15.01 -2.65
CA ILE A 35 4.96 14.77 -3.33
C ILE A 35 5.65 16.12 -3.55
N PHE A 36 6.80 16.31 -2.93
CA PHE A 36 7.56 17.56 -2.95
C PHE A 36 9.07 17.38 -3.21
N GLU A 37 9.60 16.16 -3.03
CA GLU A 37 10.99 15.87 -3.34
C GLU A 37 11.20 15.87 -4.87
N PRO A 38 12.25 16.52 -5.40
CA PRO A 38 12.48 16.63 -6.85
C PRO A 38 12.47 15.29 -7.58
N ARG A 39 13.11 14.25 -7.01
CA ARG A 39 13.13 12.90 -7.58
C ARG A 39 11.74 12.26 -7.69
N TYR A 40 10.85 12.50 -6.74
CA TYR A 40 9.49 11.98 -6.77
C TYR A 40 8.54 12.85 -7.61
N ILE A 41 8.82 14.17 -7.75
CA ILE A 41 8.13 15.02 -8.73
C ILE A 41 8.43 14.53 -10.16
N GLU A 42 9.70 14.20 -10.47
CA GLU A 42 10.09 13.58 -11.73
C GLU A 42 9.34 12.26 -11.95
N MET A 43 9.36 11.38 -10.96
CA MET A 43 8.63 10.11 -10.96
C MET A 43 7.14 10.29 -11.34
N ILE A 44 6.44 11.24 -10.70
CA ILE A 44 5.03 11.49 -10.99
C ILE A 44 4.84 12.03 -12.41
N ASN A 45 5.69 12.95 -12.88
CA ASN A 45 5.61 13.45 -14.24
C ASN A 45 5.72 12.32 -15.28
N ASP A 46 6.58 11.35 -15.02
CA ASP A 46 6.84 10.26 -15.97
C ASP A 46 5.69 9.24 -16.01
N VAL A 47 4.96 9.02 -14.90
CA VAL A 47 3.93 7.97 -14.84
C VAL A 47 2.51 8.49 -15.05
N ILE A 48 2.23 9.78 -14.77
CA ILE A 48 0.84 10.26 -14.66
C ILE A 48 0.08 10.23 -16.00
N ASP A 49 0.76 10.47 -17.10
CA ASP A 49 0.20 10.43 -18.44
C ASP A 49 0.37 9.05 -19.11
N ASN A 50 0.95 8.08 -18.41
CA ASN A 50 1.21 6.72 -18.86
C ASN A 50 0.36 5.71 -18.05
N GLU A 51 1.01 4.70 -17.46
CA GLU A 51 0.33 3.59 -16.78
C GLU A 51 -0.19 3.95 -15.39
N ARG A 52 0.32 5.01 -14.75
CA ARG A 52 -0.05 5.52 -13.43
C ARG A 52 0.26 4.57 -12.27
N PHE A 53 1.20 3.63 -12.47
CA PHE A 53 1.62 2.71 -11.42
C PHE A 53 2.89 3.17 -10.74
N ILE A 54 2.94 3.00 -9.44
CA ILE A 54 4.14 3.10 -8.59
C ILE A 54 4.10 2.00 -7.55
N THR A 55 5.25 1.46 -7.17
CA THR A 55 5.32 0.44 -6.12
C THR A 55 5.77 1.05 -4.81
N MET A 56 4.96 0.88 -3.77
CA MET A 56 5.31 1.28 -2.40
C MET A 56 6.18 0.23 -1.74
N SER A 57 7.28 0.65 -1.13
CA SER A 57 8.15 -0.22 -0.34
C SER A 57 8.62 0.46 0.94
N LEU A 58 8.85 -0.30 1.99
CA LEU A 58 9.44 0.20 3.23
C LEU A 58 10.96 0.24 3.09
N LEU A 59 11.58 1.33 3.56
CA LEU A 59 13.03 1.42 3.73
C LEU A 59 13.48 0.51 4.88
N LYS A 60 14.59 -0.24 4.69
CA LYS A 60 15.18 -1.05 5.76
C LYS A 60 15.87 -0.16 6.81
N PRO A 61 16.02 -0.64 8.05
CA PRO A 61 16.77 0.08 9.10
C PRO A 61 18.15 0.55 8.61
N GLY A 62 18.59 1.70 9.10
CA GLY A 62 19.85 2.32 8.64
C GLY A 62 19.72 3.23 7.41
N TRP A 63 18.53 3.40 6.86
CA TRP A 63 18.27 4.21 5.66
C TRP A 63 18.74 5.68 5.78
N LYS A 64 18.79 6.24 6.99
CA LYS A 64 19.20 7.64 7.24
C LYS A 64 20.64 7.93 6.82
N GLU A 65 21.52 6.94 6.89
CA GLU A 65 22.93 7.09 6.56
C GLU A 65 23.17 7.33 5.06
N ASN A 66 22.23 6.93 4.20
CA ASN A 66 22.34 7.07 2.75
C ASN A 66 21.02 7.49 2.09
N TYR A 67 20.25 8.38 2.74
CA TYR A 67 18.92 8.76 2.25
C TYR A 67 18.92 9.37 0.85
N GLU A 68 19.91 10.21 0.54
CA GLU A 68 20.04 10.83 -0.79
C GLU A 68 20.53 9.85 -1.86
N GLY A 69 21.03 8.69 -1.46
CA GLY A 69 21.45 7.62 -2.36
C GLY A 69 20.35 6.62 -2.63
N SER A 70 20.72 5.34 -2.54
CA SER A 70 19.80 4.21 -2.71
C SER A 70 19.80 3.32 -1.47
N PRO A 71 19.18 3.76 -0.36
CA PRO A 71 19.14 2.97 0.85
C PRO A 71 18.38 1.65 0.59
N PRO A 72 18.73 0.56 1.30
CA PRO A 72 18.09 -0.74 1.09
C PRO A 72 16.59 -0.67 1.40
N ILE A 73 15.80 -1.37 0.59
CA ILE A 73 14.36 -1.52 0.75
C ILE A 73 13.99 -2.96 1.08
N TYR A 74 12.76 -3.15 1.57
CA TYR A 74 12.17 -4.48 1.61
C TYR A 74 11.75 -4.90 0.20
N ASP A 75 11.94 -6.17 -0.12
CA ASP A 75 11.72 -6.71 -1.46
C ASP A 75 10.24 -7.04 -1.72
N ILE A 76 9.43 -7.08 -0.67
CA ILE A 76 7.97 -7.21 -0.76
C ILE A 76 7.36 -5.84 -0.49
N GLY A 77 6.48 -5.42 -1.39
CA GLY A 77 5.77 -4.16 -1.33
C GLY A 77 4.38 -4.27 -1.92
N THR A 78 3.76 -3.12 -2.15
CA THR A 78 2.43 -3.03 -2.74
C THR A 78 2.47 -2.23 -4.04
N LEU A 79 2.02 -2.84 -5.13
CA LEU A 79 1.75 -2.15 -6.38
C LEU A 79 0.59 -1.19 -6.16
N GLY A 80 0.81 0.08 -6.40
CA GLY A 80 -0.16 1.14 -6.25
C GLY A 80 -0.53 1.77 -7.59
N TYR A 81 -1.79 2.21 -7.69
CA TYR A 81 -2.33 2.96 -8.83
C TYR A 81 -2.70 4.38 -8.40
N ILE A 82 -2.23 5.38 -9.14
CA ILE A 82 -2.55 6.79 -8.89
C ILE A 82 -3.96 7.08 -9.38
N ALA A 83 -4.94 7.02 -8.46
CA ALA A 83 -6.35 7.26 -8.77
C ALA A 83 -6.64 8.74 -9.02
N LYS A 84 -6.00 9.63 -8.26
CA LYS A 84 -6.08 11.09 -8.43
C LYS A 84 -4.70 11.71 -8.36
N CYS A 85 -4.48 12.75 -9.16
CA CYS A 85 -3.27 13.54 -9.15
C CYS A 85 -3.63 15.01 -9.36
N LYS A 86 -3.13 15.88 -8.48
CA LYS A 86 -3.33 17.33 -8.58
C LYS A 86 -2.01 18.06 -8.38
N LYS A 87 -1.56 18.75 -9.41
CA LYS A 87 -0.41 19.65 -9.35
C LYS A 87 -0.77 20.92 -8.58
N GLN A 88 0.10 21.33 -7.66
CA GLN A 88 -0.03 22.53 -6.86
C GLN A 88 0.71 23.71 -7.54
N ASN A 89 0.39 24.95 -7.14
CA ASN A 89 1.01 26.17 -7.70
C ASN A 89 2.52 26.24 -7.44
N ASN A 90 3.01 25.60 -6.39
CA ASN A 90 4.43 25.53 -6.04
C ASN A 90 5.20 24.42 -6.76
N GLY A 91 4.52 23.64 -7.62
CA GLY A 91 5.13 22.52 -8.36
C GLY A 91 4.98 21.16 -7.69
N ASP A 92 4.58 21.09 -6.43
CA ASP A 92 4.31 19.84 -5.72
C ASP A 92 3.09 19.10 -6.33
N TYR A 93 2.94 17.83 -5.98
CA TYR A 93 1.74 17.06 -6.31
C TYR A 93 1.04 16.57 -5.06
N ASN A 94 -0.30 16.58 -5.06
CA ASN A 94 -1.11 15.77 -4.17
C ASN A 94 -1.67 14.60 -4.98
N ILE A 95 -1.40 13.38 -4.53
CA ILE A 95 -1.88 12.17 -5.18
C ILE A 95 -2.74 11.35 -4.22
N ILE A 96 -3.73 10.63 -4.76
CA ILE A 96 -4.39 9.53 -4.06
C ILE A 96 -3.89 8.25 -4.71
N LEU A 97 -3.20 7.44 -3.93
CA LEU A 97 -2.69 6.14 -4.34
C LEU A 97 -3.58 5.04 -3.76
N MET A 98 -3.98 4.10 -4.62
CA MET A 98 -4.74 2.90 -4.24
C MET A 98 -3.84 1.68 -4.34
N GLY A 99 -3.74 0.89 -3.27
CA GLY A 99 -3.06 -0.38 -3.25
C GLY A 99 -3.81 -1.41 -4.09
N ILE A 100 -3.13 -2.02 -5.04
CA ILE A 100 -3.72 -2.97 -5.98
C ILE A 100 -3.43 -4.39 -5.56
N GLU A 101 -2.14 -4.73 -5.38
CA GLU A 101 -1.72 -6.08 -5.01
C GLU A 101 -0.34 -6.09 -4.34
N LYS A 102 -0.09 -7.14 -3.57
CA LYS A 102 1.22 -7.45 -3.03
C LYS A 102 2.13 -7.95 -4.12
N VAL A 103 3.36 -7.43 -4.15
CA VAL A 103 4.34 -7.77 -5.19
C VAL A 103 5.72 -8.04 -4.60
N GLN A 104 6.45 -8.96 -5.25
CA GLN A 104 7.89 -9.07 -5.13
C GLN A 104 8.53 -8.01 -6.03
N ILE A 105 9.48 -7.25 -5.49
CA ILE A 105 10.20 -6.19 -6.19
C ILE A 105 11.59 -6.71 -6.57
N ASN A 106 11.95 -6.56 -7.84
CA ASN A 106 13.28 -6.79 -8.34
C ASN A 106 13.79 -5.48 -8.96
N GLU A 107 14.66 -4.76 -8.23
CA GLU A 107 15.20 -3.51 -8.73
C GLU A 107 16.00 -3.71 -10.01
N THR A 108 15.84 -2.75 -10.92
CA THR A 108 16.58 -2.67 -12.16
C THR A 108 17.73 -1.65 -12.03
N ILE A 109 18.63 -1.62 -13.01
CA ILE A 109 19.68 -0.59 -13.06
C ILE A 109 19.02 0.79 -13.15
N GLN A 110 19.38 1.65 -12.23
CA GLN A 110 18.81 2.99 -12.11
C GLN A 110 19.32 3.90 -13.22
N THR A 111 18.40 4.41 -14.04
CA THR A 111 18.68 5.39 -15.12
C THR A 111 18.03 6.73 -14.86
N HIS A 112 17.24 6.87 -13.78
CA HIS A 112 16.51 8.05 -13.36
C HIS A 112 16.97 8.51 -11.96
N ASN A 113 16.55 9.68 -11.52
CA ASN A 113 16.78 10.14 -10.15
C ASN A 113 15.95 9.40 -9.11
N TYR A 114 15.01 8.57 -9.54
CA TYR A 114 14.20 7.66 -8.73
C TYR A 114 14.44 6.19 -9.14
N ARG A 115 14.05 5.27 -8.28
CA ARG A 115 14.26 3.82 -8.47
C ARG A 115 13.17 3.23 -9.36
N ILE A 116 13.55 2.23 -10.17
CA ILE A 116 12.62 1.44 -10.98
C ILE A 116 12.83 -0.03 -10.63
N GLY A 117 11.75 -0.80 -10.62
CA GLY A 117 11.79 -2.24 -10.40
C GLY A 117 10.78 -2.98 -11.24
N ALA A 118 11.17 -4.17 -11.70
CA ALA A 118 10.23 -5.15 -12.17
C ALA A 118 9.48 -5.74 -10.98
N THR A 119 8.17 -5.97 -11.13
CA THR A 119 7.37 -6.54 -10.06
C THR A 119 6.74 -7.86 -10.50
N THR A 120 6.64 -8.79 -9.55
CA THR A 120 5.93 -10.06 -9.73
C THR A 120 4.81 -10.12 -8.71
N SER A 121 3.58 -10.33 -9.18
CA SER A 121 2.41 -10.49 -8.30
C SER A 121 2.61 -11.67 -7.35
N LEU A 122 2.34 -11.44 -6.08
CA LEU A 122 2.32 -12.47 -5.04
C LEU A 122 0.86 -12.76 -4.71
N ASN A 123 0.33 -13.84 -5.30
CA ASN A 123 -1.03 -14.30 -5.02
C ASN A 123 -1.15 -14.68 -3.55
N GLU A 124 -2.06 -14.00 -2.85
CA GLU A 124 -2.36 -14.34 -1.47
C GLU A 124 -3.37 -15.49 -1.44
N ILE A 125 -3.11 -16.47 -0.58
CA ILE A 125 -4.03 -17.58 -0.37
C ILE A 125 -5.13 -17.09 0.55
N THR A 126 -6.36 -17.09 0.04
CA THR A 126 -7.55 -16.85 0.86
C THR A 126 -8.06 -18.18 1.40
N SER A 127 -8.20 -18.28 2.72
CA SER A 127 -8.80 -19.47 3.34
C SER A 127 -10.29 -19.55 2.98
N THR A 128 -10.73 -20.66 2.44
CA THR A 128 -12.13 -20.91 2.14
C THR A 128 -12.89 -21.40 3.39
N GLY A 129 -13.95 -20.70 3.77
CA GLY A 129 -14.91 -21.10 4.80
C GLY A 129 -14.97 -20.19 6.03
N GLY A 130 -16.17 -19.90 6.49
CA GLY A 130 -16.44 -19.08 7.68
C GLY A 130 -16.06 -17.60 7.52
N GLU A 131 -15.94 -17.07 6.30
CA GLU A 131 -15.48 -15.69 6.05
C GLU A 131 -16.37 -14.66 6.74
N GLN A 132 -17.69 -14.87 6.74
CA GLN A 132 -18.63 -13.93 7.37
C GLN A 132 -18.42 -13.87 8.89
N GLU A 133 -18.33 -15.01 9.56
CA GLU A 133 -18.09 -15.10 11.00
C GLU A 133 -16.73 -14.49 11.37
N LYS A 134 -15.69 -14.74 10.55
CA LYS A 134 -14.38 -14.14 10.73
C LYS A 134 -14.41 -12.62 10.56
N CYS A 135 -15.14 -12.11 9.57
CA CYS A 135 -15.31 -10.67 9.39
C CYS A 135 -16.01 -10.02 10.58
N GLU A 136 -17.11 -10.62 11.07
CA GLU A 136 -17.85 -10.13 12.24
C GLU A 136 -16.97 -10.11 13.48
N ASN A 137 -16.28 -11.20 13.79
CA ASN A 137 -15.36 -11.29 14.91
C ASN A 137 -14.21 -10.26 14.83
N LEU A 138 -13.62 -10.10 13.63
CA LEU A 138 -12.53 -9.16 13.42
C LEU A 138 -12.99 -7.71 13.60
N MET A 139 -14.17 -7.37 13.10
CA MET A 139 -14.77 -6.06 13.27
C MET A 139 -15.04 -5.76 14.75
N ASP A 140 -15.62 -6.70 15.48
CA ASP A 140 -15.92 -6.54 16.90
C ASP A 140 -14.64 -6.25 17.72
N HIS A 141 -13.58 -7.05 17.50
CA HIS A 141 -12.31 -6.83 18.18
C HIS A 141 -11.64 -5.51 17.77
N PHE A 142 -11.70 -5.15 16.50
CA PHE A 142 -11.13 -3.90 16.02
C PHE A 142 -11.87 -2.69 16.61
N PHE A 143 -13.19 -2.74 16.69
CA PHE A 143 -13.99 -1.67 17.33
C PHE A 143 -13.74 -1.59 18.83
N GLU A 144 -13.62 -2.72 19.54
CA GLU A 144 -13.24 -2.72 20.95
C GLU A 144 -11.87 -2.05 21.16
N LEU A 145 -10.91 -2.33 20.29
CA LEU A 145 -9.60 -1.72 20.36
C LEU A 145 -9.63 -0.22 20.08
N LEU A 146 -10.38 0.21 19.08
CA LEU A 146 -10.52 1.63 18.73
C LEU A 146 -11.31 2.42 19.79
N SER A 147 -12.34 1.86 20.40
CA SER A 147 -13.12 2.52 21.46
C SER A 147 -12.26 2.83 22.69
N ASN A 148 -11.22 2.05 22.93
CA ASN A 148 -10.24 2.33 23.98
C ASN A 148 -9.27 3.49 23.65
N ILE A 149 -9.21 3.91 22.37
CA ILE A 149 -8.31 4.96 21.87
C ILE A 149 -9.08 6.26 21.63
N ASP A 150 -10.24 6.20 21.00
CA ASP A 150 -11.07 7.38 20.65
C ASP A 150 -12.56 7.01 20.54
N ASP A 151 -13.36 7.48 21.49
CA ASP A 151 -14.82 7.24 21.56
C ASP A 151 -15.62 7.99 20.46
N THR A 152 -14.97 8.83 19.64
CA THR A 152 -15.66 9.69 18.66
C THR A 152 -15.74 9.12 17.25
N LEU A 153 -15.16 7.92 17.01
CA LEU A 153 -15.15 7.31 15.68
C LEU A 153 -16.56 6.86 15.26
N PRO A 154 -17.00 7.22 14.04
CA PRO A 154 -18.32 6.85 13.54
C PRO A 154 -18.36 5.37 13.13
N PHE A 155 -18.74 4.51 14.06
CA PHE A 155 -18.83 3.06 13.88
C PHE A 155 -19.90 2.65 12.83
N ASP A 156 -20.92 3.48 12.61
CA ASP A 156 -22.04 3.19 11.71
C ASP A 156 -21.66 3.11 10.22
N LEU A 157 -20.48 3.63 9.85
CA LEU A 157 -20.04 3.65 8.45
C LEU A 157 -19.61 2.27 7.90
N PHE A 158 -19.40 1.29 8.79
CA PHE A 158 -18.86 -0.02 8.39
C PHE A 158 -19.89 -1.16 8.40
N THR A 159 -21.08 -0.93 8.97
CA THR A 159 -22.09 -1.98 9.22
C THR A 159 -22.84 -2.45 7.97
N ASP A 160 -22.89 -1.65 6.90
CA ASP A 160 -23.71 -1.94 5.71
C ASP A 160 -22.89 -2.38 4.47
N ILE A 161 -21.56 -2.52 4.59
CA ILE A 161 -20.71 -2.84 3.45
C ILE A 161 -20.32 -4.32 3.51
N GLN A 162 -20.77 -5.11 2.53
CA GLN A 162 -20.24 -6.46 2.31
C GLN A 162 -18.78 -6.34 1.81
N ILE A 163 -17.83 -6.42 2.74
CA ILE A 163 -16.39 -6.40 2.47
C ILE A 163 -15.89 -7.84 2.58
N SER A 164 -15.03 -8.28 1.65
CA SER A 164 -14.37 -9.59 1.78
C SER A 164 -13.40 -9.58 2.97
N LEU A 165 -13.14 -10.73 3.55
CA LEU A 165 -12.16 -10.87 4.64
C LEU A 165 -10.79 -10.33 4.26
N GLU A 166 -10.35 -10.55 3.01
CA GLU A 166 -9.09 -10.02 2.49
C GLU A 166 -9.03 -8.48 2.59
N ILE A 167 -10.06 -7.80 2.11
CA ILE A 167 -10.11 -6.33 2.15
C ILE A 167 -10.12 -5.84 3.59
N LEU A 168 -10.95 -6.45 4.45
CA LEU A 168 -11.07 -6.06 5.85
C LEU A 168 -9.75 -6.22 6.60
N VAL A 169 -9.09 -7.37 6.49
CA VAL A 169 -7.79 -7.63 7.12
C VAL A 169 -6.75 -6.62 6.66
N ASN A 170 -6.66 -6.33 5.36
CA ASN A 170 -5.70 -5.36 4.83
C ASN A 170 -5.97 -3.93 5.33
N LEU A 171 -7.24 -3.52 5.42
CA LEU A 171 -7.62 -2.20 5.94
C LEU A 171 -7.29 -2.07 7.44
N ILE A 172 -7.54 -3.12 8.22
CA ILE A 172 -7.20 -3.14 9.65
C ILE A 172 -5.68 -3.11 9.83
N CYS A 173 -4.91 -3.94 9.12
CA CYS A 173 -3.44 -3.89 9.17
C CYS A 173 -2.91 -2.50 8.83
N MET A 174 -3.54 -1.82 7.86
CA MET A 174 -3.19 -0.45 7.51
C MET A 174 -3.46 0.54 8.65
N ALA A 175 -4.63 0.42 9.31
CA ALA A 175 -5.10 1.32 10.36
C ALA A 175 -4.44 1.09 11.73
N MET A 176 -3.93 -0.12 12.00
CA MET A 176 -3.32 -0.46 13.30
C MET A 176 -2.19 0.50 13.68
N PRO A 177 -2.15 1.01 14.94
CA PRO A 177 -1.09 1.91 15.43
C PRO A 177 0.16 1.12 15.86
N ILE A 178 0.72 0.34 14.96
CA ILE A 178 1.95 -0.44 15.17
C ILE A 178 3.09 0.08 14.29
N LEU A 179 4.33 -0.32 14.59
CA LEU A 179 5.51 0.11 13.85
C LEU A 179 5.47 -0.35 12.38
N ALA A 180 6.10 0.42 11.50
CA ALA A 180 6.15 0.08 10.08
C ALA A 180 6.80 -1.27 9.80
N GLU A 181 7.83 -1.65 10.56
CA GLU A 181 8.48 -2.95 10.46
C GLU A 181 7.55 -4.11 10.86
N GLU A 182 6.63 -3.87 11.79
CA GLU A 182 5.62 -4.87 12.17
C GLU A 182 4.55 -4.99 11.08
N LYS A 183 4.10 -3.86 10.51
CA LYS A 183 3.23 -3.87 9.32
C LYS A 183 3.88 -4.57 8.14
N GLN A 184 5.19 -4.38 7.94
CA GLN A 184 5.93 -5.05 6.88
C GLN A 184 5.92 -6.58 7.07
N LYS A 185 6.12 -7.06 8.28
CA LYS A 185 6.01 -8.50 8.59
C LYS A 185 4.62 -9.06 8.27
N LEU A 186 3.56 -8.30 8.61
CA LEU A 186 2.19 -8.68 8.24
C LEU A 186 1.99 -8.71 6.72
N LEU A 187 2.52 -7.72 5.99
CA LEU A 187 2.44 -7.71 4.53
C LEU A 187 3.17 -8.90 3.91
N GLU A 188 4.28 -9.34 4.48
CA GLU A 188 5.10 -10.47 3.99
C GLU A 188 4.45 -11.83 4.19
N LEU A 189 3.47 -11.96 5.10
CA LEU A 189 2.76 -13.22 5.32
C LEU A 189 2.10 -13.73 4.03
N PRO A 190 2.26 -15.02 3.68
CA PRO A 190 1.78 -15.56 2.41
C PRO A 190 0.25 -15.74 2.35
N GLU A 191 -0.39 -15.84 3.52
CA GLU A 191 -1.82 -16.14 3.65
C GLU A 191 -2.54 -15.04 4.43
N ILE A 192 -3.74 -14.68 3.97
CA ILE A 192 -4.61 -13.73 4.68
C ILE A 192 -4.99 -14.27 6.07
N GLY A 193 -5.19 -15.58 6.20
CA GLY A 193 -5.51 -16.22 7.47
C GLY A 193 -4.47 -15.98 8.57
N LEU A 194 -3.19 -15.96 8.20
CA LEU A 194 -2.10 -15.69 9.14
C LEU A 194 -2.04 -14.23 9.61
N ARG A 195 -2.61 -13.29 8.83
CA ARG A 195 -2.76 -11.89 9.27
C ARG A 195 -3.97 -11.72 10.18
N TYR A 196 -4.96 -12.58 10.04
CA TYR A 196 -6.17 -12.57 10.85
C TYR A 196 -5.90 -13.06 12.27
N GLU A 197 -5.02 -14.04 12.46
CA GLU A 197 -4.60 -14.60 13.76
C GLU A 197 -3.67 -13.66 14.53
#